data_02b760bedf2150f6d14de72860b92aca
#
_entry.id   02b760bedf2150f6d14de72860b92aca
#
_cell.length_a   1.000
_cell.length_b   1.000
_cell.length_c   1.000
_cell.angle_alpha   90.00
_cell.angle_beta   90.00
_cell.angle_gamma   90.00
#
_symmetry.space_group_name_H-M   'P 1'
#
loop_
_entity.id
_entity.type
_entity.pdbx_description
1 polymer ?
#
loop_
_entity_poly.entity_id
_entity_poly.type
_entity_poly.pdbx_seq_one_letter_code
_entity_poly.pdbx_strand_id
1 'polypeptide(L)'
;VVLLAGVFEQIKLAGLNGKEITTLGCWLGMLSFLAQYYFLFTGLSDMAKGLGLTNGFVYPDNYTNIEADGLFTGMIKSFNTTVVDFFSEVFCCKKNMNKVFTFVCYILCGLALSIWYQAKVNFIIVGLCAAVLCILEKLFLERPLSKLPDLVKYIYLVLTALVIFGGLYFDSFYGYKKWLFALAGVNVKYTLSVSVKSAVLKNITLIVISFFIVCPPAKRAFCKIFKKLSQKSQAAYGRVMITKTIMTVLVFAVSVITLAAEYAA
;
A
#
# COMPACT_ATOMS: atom_id res chain seq x y z
N VAL A 1 -5.60 7.81 9.09
CA VAL A 1 -4.77 6.90 8.28
C VAL A 1 -3.93 6.01 9.19
N VAL A 2 -3.17 6.55 10.15
CA VAL A 2 -2.35 5.76 11.11
C VAL A 2 -3.20 4.78 11.92
N LEU A 3 -4.40 5.18 12.37
CA LEU A 3 -5.35 4.28 13.06
C LEU A 3 -5.73 3.07 12.22
N LEU A 4 -5.89 3.25 10.90
CA LEU A 4 -6.19 2.14 9.99
C LEU A 4 -5.02 1.17 9.91
N ALA A 5 -3.77 1.65 10.02
CA ALA A 5 -2.61 0.79 10.09
C ALA A 5 -2.65 -0.15 11.31
N GLY A 6 -3.05 0.35 12.49
CA GLY A 6 -3.22 -0.46 13.69
C GLY A 6 -4.29 -1.54 13.58
N VAL A 7 -5.42 -1.22 12.92
CA VAL A 7 -6.46 -2.23 12.62
C VAL A 7 -5.92 -3.37 11.76
N PHE A 8 -5.20 -3.03 10.70
CA PHE A 8 -4.61 -4.03 9.81
C PHE A 8 -3.50 -4.83 10.49
N GLU A 9 -2.80 -4.23 11.45
CA GLU A 9 -1.84 -4.97 12.30
C GLU A 9 -2.49 -6.09 13.10
N GLN A 10 -3.63 -5.82 13.73
CA GLN A 10 -4.37 -6.86 14.48
C GLN A 10 -4.80 -8.03 13.58
N ILE A 11 -5.29 -7.75 12.38
CA ILE A 11 -5.70 -8.79 11.43
C ILE A 11 -4.49 -9.54 10.89
N LYS A 12 -3.39 -8.84 10.60
CA LYS A 12 -2.11 -9.43 10.20
C LYS A 12 -1.60 -10.42 11.24
N LEU A 13 -1.54 -10.00 12.51
CA LEU A 13 -1.08 -10.86 13.61
C LEU A 13 -1.98 -12.08 13.80
N ALA A 14 -3.31 -11.92 13.72
CA ALA A 14 -4.25 -13.02 13.81
C ALA A 14 -4.10 -14.03 12.66
N GLY A 15 -3.80 -13.55 11.45
CA GLY A 15 -3.69 -14.37 10.25
C GLY A 15 -2.35 -15.06 10.05
N LEU A 16 -1.24 -14.36 10.35
CA LEU A 16 0.12 -14.85 10.07
C LEU A 16 0.81 -15.46 11.29
N ASN A 17 0.53 -14.95 12.50
CA ASN A 17 1.14 -15.42 13.76
C ASN A 17 0.15 -16.22 14.61
N GLY A 18 -1.04 -16.53 14.11
CA GLY A 18 -2.02 -17.35 14.84
C GLY A 18 -1.51 -18.76 15.14
N LYS A 19 -2.02 -19.36 16.23
CA LYS A 19 -1.67 -20.74 16.62
C LYS A 19 -1.96 -21.76 15.52
N GLU A 20 -2.95 -21.48 14.69
CA GLU A 20 -3.37 -22.33 13.57
C GLU A 20 -3.24 -21.53 12.26
N ILE A 21 -2.41 -22.04 11.37
CA ILE A 21 -2.29 -21.49 10.00
C ILE A 21 -3.50 -21.94 9.20
N THR A 22 -4.24 -20.98 8.65
CA THR A 22 -5.44 -21.22 7.84
C THR A 22 -5.29 -20.51 6.50
N THR A 23 -5.88 -21.07 5.43
CA THR A 23 -5.76 -20.51 4.08
C THR A 23 -6.27 -19.06 4.01
N LEU A 24 -7.50 -18.82 4.48
CA LEU A 24 -8.06 -17.46 4.51
C LEU A 24 -7.31 -16.54 5.46
N GLY A 25 -6.77 -17.07 6.57
CA GLY A 25 -5.93 -16.32 7.49
C GLY A 25 -4.64 -15.83 6.81
N CYS A 26 -4.00 -16.67 6.01
CA CYS A 26 -2.82 -16.30 5.23
C CYS A 26 -3.11 -15.21 4.19
N TRP A 27 -4.22 -15.30 3.46
CA TRP A 27 -4.65 -14.27 2.52
C TRP A 27 -4.97 -12.95 3.21
N LEU A 28 -5.84 -12.97 4.21
CA LEU A 28 -6.25 -11.79 4.95
C LEU A 28 -5.09 -11.17 5.72
N GLY A 29 -4.24 -12.00 6.34
CA GLY A 29 -3.07 -11.52 7.06
C GLY A 29 -2.07 -10.79 6.16
N MET A 30 -1.80 -11.31 4.97
CA MET A 30 -0.86 -10.67 4.05
C MET A 30 -1.47 -9.44 3.36
N LEU A 31 -2.75 -9.47 2.97
CA LEU A 31 -3.45 -8.27 2.51
C LEU A 31 -3.43 -7.17 3.59
N SER A 32 -3.64 -7.56 4.84
CA SER A 32 -3.57 -6.62 5.97
C SER A 32 -2.15 -6.09 6.19
N PHE A 33 -1.12 -6.90 5.98
CA PHE A 33 0.27 -6.44 6.01
C PHE A 33 0.53 -5.35 4.96
N LEU A 34 0.13 -5.57 3.71
CA LEU A 34 0.26 -4.56 2.66
C LEU A 34 -0.53 -3.29 2.97
N ALA A 35 -1.77 -3.45 3.45
CA ALA A 35 -2.61 -2.33 3.83
C ALA A 35 -2.03 -1.55 5.01
N GLN A 36 -1.48 -2.23 6.03
CA GLN A 36 -0.80 -1.60 7.16
C GLN A 36 0.35 -0.72 6.69
N TYR A 37 1.23 -1.25 5.85
CA TYR A 37 2.35 -0.49 5.30
C TYR A 37 1.88 0.70 4.46
N TYR A 38 0.89 0.50 3.60
CA TYR A 38 0.31 1.58 2.79
C TYR A 38 -0.21 2.72 3.67
N PHE A 39 -1.05 2.42 4.67
CA PHE A 39 -1.62 3.43 5.55
C PHE A 39 -0.60 4.09 6.47
N LEU A 40 0.39 3.34 6.93
CA LEU A 40 1.46 3.90 7.75
C LEU A 40 2.27 4.93 6.97
N PHE A 41 2.79 4.56 5.81
CA PHE A 41 3.65 5.43 5.03
C PHE A 41 2.91 6.62 4.42
N THR A 42 1.68 6.41 3.91
CA THR A 42 0.86 7.52 3.41
C THR A 42 0.50 8.50 4.52
N GLY A 43 0.16 8.00 5.71
CA GLY A 43 -0.16 8.83 6.86
C GLY A 43 1.01 9.66 7.35
N LEU A 44 2.20 9.06 7.45
CA LEU A 44 3.43 9.78 7.81
C LEU A 44 3.79 10.85 6.76
N SER A 45 3.64 10.53 5.48
CA SER A 45 3.90 11.47 4.40
C SER A 45 2.93 12.67 4.42
N ASP A 46 1.64 12.41 4.65
CA ASP A 46 0.62 13.46 4.75
C ASP A 46 0.88 14.37 5.98
N MET A 47 1.30 13.80 7.11
CA MET A 47 1.70 14.57 8.29
C MET A 47 2.94 15.45 8.01
N ALA A 48 3.97 14.90 7.39
CA ALA A 48 5.17 15.64 7.00
C ALA A 48 4.84 16.79 6.03
N LYS A 49 3.96 16.52 5.04
CA LYS A 49 3.47 17.53 4.11
C LYS A 49 2.69 18.65 4.81
N GLY A 50 1.80 18.27 5.75
CA GLY A 50 1.06 19.22 6.57
C GLY A 50 1.97 20.11 7.41
N LEU A 51 2.98 19.54 8.05
CA LEU A 51 3.99 20.27 8.83
C LEU A 51 4.82 21.20 7.94
N GLY A 52 5.21 20.77 6.74
CA GLY A 52 5.88 21.61 5.76
C GLY A 52 5.04 22.84 5.37
N LEU A 53 3.74 22.63 5.11
CA LEU A 53 2.83 23.71 4.77
C LEU A 53 2.70 24.76 5.88
N THR A 54 2.74 24.37 7.15
CA THR A 54 2.71 25.34 8.29
C THR A 54 3.96 26.21 8.32
N ASN A 55 5.09 25.72 7.77
CA ASN A 55 6.35 26.45 7.65
C ASN A 55 6.54 27.12 6.29
N GLY A 56 5.51 27.15 5.44
CA GLY A 56 5.54 27.76 4.11
C GLY A 56 6.20 26.92 3.01
N PHE A 57 6.54 25.65 3.28
CA PHE A 57 7.10 24.73 2.29
C PHE A 57 5.99 23.91 1.63
N VAL A 58 6.00 23.85 0.30
CA VAL A 58 5.09 23.01 -0.49
C VAL A 58 5.85 21.77 -0.96
N TYR A 59 5.56 20.62 -0.37
CA TYR A 59 6.13 19.34 -0.80
C TYR A 59 5.26 18.67 -1.85
N PRO A 60 5.85 17.94 -2.82
CA PRO A 60 5.12 17.14 -3.79
C PRO A 60 4.36 15.99 -3.10
N ASP A 61 3.37 15.45 -3.80
CA ASP A 61 2.65 14.25 -3.34
C ASP A 61 3.57 13.03 -3.45
N ASN A 62 3.82 12.38 -2.31
CA ASN A 62 4.70 11.21 -2.23
C ASN A 62 4.00 9.90 -2.60
N TYR A 63 2.66 9.92 -2.64
CA TYR A 63 1.81 8.80 -3.03
C TYR A 63 0.82 9.26 -4.08
N THR A 64 0.96 8.76 -5.29
CA THR A 64 0.05 9.05 -6.40
C THR A 64 -0.94 7.91 -6.59
N ASN A 65 -1.99 8.14 -7.36
CA ASN A 65 -2.90 7.05 -7.71
C ASN A 65 -2.13 6.06 -8.60
N ILE A 66 -2.26 4.77 -8.29
CA ILE A 66 -1.74 3.70 -9.14
C ILE A 66 -2.39 3.91 -10.51
N GLU A 67 -1.57 4.17 -11.52
CA GLU A 67 -2.04 4.42 -12.87
C GLU A 67 -2.76 3.19 -13.43
N ALA A 68 -3.69 3.43 -14.34
CA ALA A 68 -4.56 2.39 -14.91
C ALA A 68 -3.81 1.32 -15.73
N ASP A 69 -2.49 1.46 -15.88
CA ASP A 69 -1.65 0.48 -16.60
C ASP A 69 -1.62 -0.88 -15.91
N GLY A 70 -1.91 -0.92 -14.61
CA GLY A 70 -2.01 -2.15 -13.81
C GLY A 70 -0.69 -2.92 -13.72
N LEU A 71 0.43 -2.25 -13.98
CA LEU A 71 1.76 -2.82 -13.91
C LEU A 71 2.35 -2.68 -12.50
N PHE A 72 3.10 -3.67 -12.05
CA PHE A 72 3.84 -3.59 -10.80
C PHE A 72 4.86 -2.45 -10.81
N THR A 73 5.50 -2.20 -11.96
CA THR A 73 6.38 -1.03 -12.18
C THR A 73 5.67 0.29 -11.92
N GLY A 74 4.42 0.44 -12.37
CA GLY A 74 3.59 1.62 -12.10
C GLY A 74 3.27 1.76 -10.62
N MET A 75 2.99 0.66 -9.93
CA MET A 75 2.77 0.64 -8.48
C MET A 75 4.01 1.11 -7.71
N ILE A 76 5.19 0.60 -8.03
CA ILE A 76 6.46 1.03 -7.39
C ILE A 76 6.68 2.53 -7.60
N LYS A 77 6.46 3.05 -8.80
CA LYS A 77 6.59 4.47 -9.09
C LYS A 77 5.57 5.35 -8.36
N SER A 78 4.38 4.84 -8.13
CA SER A 78 3.29 5.55 -7.42
C SER A 78 3.45 5.54 -5.91
N PHE A 79 4.27 4.65 -5.39
CA PHE A 79 4.51 4.47 -3.96
C PHE A 79 5.86 5.08 -3.58
N ASN A 80 5.84 6.12 -2.73
CA ASN A 80 7.02 6.85 -2.31
C ASN A 80 7.79 7.50 -3.50
N THR A 81 7.05 8.28 -4.30
CA THR A 81 7.53 8.89 -5.56
C THR A 81 8.84 9.64 -5.38
N THR A 82 8.96 10.44 -4.30
CA THR A 82 10.15 11.25 -4.04
C THR A 82 11.44 10.43 -3.96
N VAL A 83 11.39 9.28 -3.28
CA VAL A 83 12.57 8.42 -3.12
C VAL A 83 12.85 7.63 -4.40
N VAL A 84 11.80 7.15 -5.08
CA VAL A 84 11.92 6.45 -6.36
C VAL A 84 12.50 7.39 -7.42
N ASP A 85 12.01 8.62 -7.50
CA ASP A 85 12.50 9.62 -8.45
C ASP A 85 13.94 10.00 -8.16
N PHE A 86 14.30 10.22 -6.89
CA PHE A 86 15.67 10.49 -6.48
C PHE A 86 16.64 9.41 -6.96
N PHE A 87 16.37 8.13 -6.65
CA PHE A 87 17.25 7.05 -7.10
C PHE A 87 17.23 6.86 -8.61
N SER A 88 16.09 7.09 -9.26
CA SER A 88 16.00 7.06 -10.72
C SER A 88 16.83 8.16 -11.37
N GLU A 89 16.85 9.36 -10.82
CA GLU A 89 17.69 10.44 -11.30
C GLU A 89 19.17 10.16 -11.09
N VAL A 90 19.55 9.64 -9.91
CA VAL A 90 20.94 9.32 -9.59
C VAL A 90 21.52 8.24 -10.52
N PHE A 91 20.76 7.17 -10.76
CA PHE A 91 21.26 6.01 -11.53
C PHE A 91 20.91 6.06 -13.02
N CYS A 92 19.86 6.80 -13.41
CA CYS A 92 19.31 6.78 -14.77
C CYS A 92 19.40 8.17 -15.47
N CYS A 93 20.47 8.94 -15.23
CA CYS A 93 20.63 10.32 -15.71
C CYS A 93 20.59 10.52 -17.24
N LYS A 94 20.68 9.48 -18.08
CA LYS A 94 20.77 9.62 -19.54
C LYS A 94 19.46 9.24 -20.24
N LYS A 95 18.94 10.15 -21.08
CA LYS A 95 17.71 9.97 -21.87
C LYS A 95 17.77 8.88 -22.96
N ASN A 96 18.99 8.51 -23.45
CA ASN A 96 19.21 7.52 -24.51
C ASN A 96 20.17 6.44 -24.01
N MET A 97 19.70 5.54 -23.17
CA MET A 97 20.50 4.44 -22.65
C MET A 97 20.29 3.16 -23.46
N ASN A 98 21.37 2.38 -23.63
CA ASN A 98 21.29 1.02 -24.15
C ASN A 98 20.39 0.17 -23.22
N LYS A 99 19.69 -0.83 -23.79
CA LYS A 99 18.81 -1.73 -23.02
C LYS A 99 19.51 -2.36 -21.81
N VAL A 100 20.77 -2.77 -21.98
CA VAL A 100 21.58 -3.36 -20.91
C VAL A 100 21.78 -2.38 -19.76
N PHE A 101 22.11 -1.13 -20.07
CA PHE A 101 22.30 -0.10 -19.05
C PHE A 101 20.97 0.22 -18.32
N THR A 102 19.87 0.23 -19.05
CA THR A 102 18.54 0.38 -18.44
C THR A 102 18.25 -0.73 -17.41
N PHE A 103 18.61 -1.96 -17.69
CA PHE A 103 18.42 -3.08 -16.76
C PHE A 103 19.32 -2.96 -15.53
N VAL A 104 20.57 -2.55 -15.71
CA VAL A 104 21.47 -2.26 -14.59
C VAL A 104 20.88 -1.16 -13.70
N CYS A 105 20.29 -0.11 -14.27
CA CYS A 105 19.62 0.94 -13.51
C CYS A 105 18.45 0.41 -12.67
N TYR A 106 17.60 -0.47 -13.22
CA TYR A 106 16.50 -1.08 -12.43
C TYR A 106 17.04 -1.88 -11.23
N ILE A 107 18.11 -2.65 -11.43
CA ILE A 107 18.75 -3.43 -10.37
C ILE A 107 19.33 -2.49 -9.29
N LEU A 108 20.05 -1.45 -9.70
CA LEU A 108 20.64 -0.48 -8.77
C LEU A 108 19.56 0.30 -8.00
N CYS A 109 18.49 0.73 -8.66
CA CYS A 109 17.35 1.37 -8.00
C CYS A 109 16.67 0.42 -7.00
N GLY A 110 16.45 -0.85 -7.37
CA GLY A 110 15.85 -1.85 -6.48
C GLY A 110 16.71 -2.12 -5.25
N LEU A 111 18.02 -2.23 -5.40
CA LEU A 111 18.97 -2.37 -4.30
C LEU A 111 18.97 -1.13 -3.40
N ALA A 112 19.07 0.06 -3.98
CA ALA A 112 19.11 1.31 -3.24
C ALA A 112 17.83 1.53 -2.43
N LEU A 113 16.66 1.28 -3.02
CA LEU A 113 15.37 1.33 -2.32
C LEU A 113 15.32 0.34 -1.15
N SER A 114 15.81 -0.88 -1.35
CA SER A 114 15.80 -1.91 -0.32
C SER A 114 16.68 -1.55 0.86
N ILE A 115 17.87 -1.05 0.61
CA ILE A 115 18.82 -0.58 1.64
C ILE A 115 18.24 0.65 2.35
N TRP A 116 17.59 1.54 1.62
CA TRP A 116 16.96 2.74 2.19
C TRP A 116 15.80 2.39 3.13
N TYR A 117 14.95 1.42 2.77
CA TYR A 117 13.86 0.97 3.64
C TYR A 117 14.36 0.22 4.87
N GLN A 118 15.21 -0.76 4.66
CA GLN A 118 15.85 -1.54 5.74
C GLN A 118 17.01 -2.36 5.16
N ALA A 119 18.20 -2.20 5.69
CA ALA A 119 19.40 -2.91 5.24
C ALA A 119 19.45 -4.37 5.74
N LYS A 120 18.33 -5.11 5.67
CA LYS A 120 18.25 -6.54 5.98
C LYS A 120 18.35 -7.38 4.70
N VAL A 121 18.88 -8.59 4.81
CA VAL A 121 19.08 -9.49 3.67
C VAL A 121 17.79 -9.80 2.94
N ASN A 122 16.68 -10.04 3.66
CA ASN A 122 15.37 -10.28 3.05
C ASN A 122 14.86 -9.07 2.23
N PHE A 123 15.10 -7.83 2.69
CA PHE A 123 14.76 -6.63 1.93
C PHE A 123 15.58 -6.53 0.64
N ILE A 124 16.88 -6.83 0.69
CA ILE A 124 17.75 -6.83 -0.49
C ILE A 124 17.28 -7.87 -1.52
N ILE A 125 16.95 -9.08 -1.08
CA ILE A 125 16.41 -10.13 -1.95
C ILE A 125 15.08 -9.69 -2.59
N VAL A 126 14.17 -9.15 -1.79
CA VAL A 126 12.87 -8.66 -2.29
C VAL A 126 13.03 -7.52 -3.29
N GLY A 127 13.95 -6.58 -3.05
CA GLY A 127 14.25 -5.49 -3.98
C GLY A 127 14.84 -5.98 -5.30
N LEU A 128 15.71 -6.98 -5.25
CA LEU A 128 16.24 -7.63 -6.48
C LEU A 128 15.11 -8.34 -7.24
N CYS A 129 14.24 -9.09 -6.56
CA CYS A 129 13.09 -9.74 -7.18
C CYS A 129 12.14 -8.71 -7.81
N ALA A 130 11.88 -7.61 -7.12
CA ALA A 130 11.06 -6.51 -7.63
C ALA A 130 11.68 -5.87 -8.88
N ALA A 131 12.99 -5.61 -8.87
CA ALA A 131 13.71 -5.07 -10.03
C ALA A 131 13.65 -6.03 -11.23
N VAL A 132 13.88 -7.32 -11.01
CA VAL A 132 13.77 -8.36 -12.07
C VAL A 132 12.35 -8.41 -12.63
N LEU A 133 11.32 -8.35 -11.77
CA LEU A 133 9.93 -8.32 -12.24
C LEU A 133 9.65 -7.07 -13.07
N CYS A 134 10.11 -5.88 -12.67
CA CYS A 134 9.97 -4.66 -13.45
C CYS A 134 10.64 -4.77 -14.84
N ILE A 135 11.80 -5.43 -14.91
CA ILE A 135 12.48 -5.70 -16.18
C ILE A 135 11.65 -6.65 -17.06
N LEU A 136 11.13 -7.74 -16.48
CA LEU A 136 10.27 -8.70 -17.18
C LEU A 136 8.98 -8.07 -17.68
N GLU A 137 8.36 -7.23 -16.87
CA GLU A 137 7.17 -6.46 -17.29
C GLU A 137 7.48 -5.61 -18.51
N LYS A 138 8.56 -4.85 -18.49
CA LYS A 138 8.94 -3.97 -19.58
C LYS A 138 9.30 -4.74 -20.86
N LEU A 139 9.88 -5.94 -20.75
CA LEU A 139 10.26 -6.73 -21.89
C LEU A 139 9.12 -7.52 -22.54
N PHE A 140 8.26 -8.13 -21.71
CA PHE A 140 7.33 -9.15 -22.16
C PHE A 140 5.87 -8.87 -21.83
N LEU A 141 5.59 -8.23 -20.68
CA LEU A 141 4.25 -8.15 -20.11
C LEU A 141 3.52 -6.83 -20.43
N GLU A 142 4.22 -5.74 -20.72
CA GLU A 142 3.62 -4.43 -20.97
C GLU A 142 2.58 -4.48 -22.10
N ARG A 143 2.91 -5.10 -23.24
CA ARG A 143 2.01 -5.20 -24.39
C ARG A 143 0.79 -6.11 -24.16
N PRO A 144 0.93 -7.35 -23.61
CA PRO A 144 -0.23 -8.19 -23.35
C PRO A 144 -1.11 -7.65 -22.23
N LEU A 145 -0.53 -7.14 -21.14
CA LEU A 145 -1.27 -6.59 -20.01
C LEU A 145 -2.07 -5.33 -20.38
N SER A 146 -1.54 -4.46 -21.24
CA SER A 146 -2.26 -3.25 -21.67
C SER A 146 -3.60 -3.54 -22.36
N LYS A 147 -3.75 -4.72 -22.98
CA LYS A 147 -4.97 -5.15 -23.68
C LYS A 147 -6.01 -5.81 -22.77
N LEU A 148 -5.65 -6.13 -21.52
CA LEU A 148 -6.54 -6.83 -20.58
C LEU A 148 -7.53 -5.85 -19.92
N PRO A 149 -8.69 -6.34 -19.47
CA PRO A 149 -9.62 -5.57 -18.65
C PRO A 149 -8.95 -5.11 -17.35
N ASP A 150 -9.35 -3.95 -16.84
CA ASP A 150 -8.77 -3.35 -15.63
C ASP A 150 -8.86 -4.27 -14.42
N LEU A 151 -9.94 -5.05 -14.30
CA LEU A 151 -10.07 -6.03 -13.21
C LEU A 151 -8.94 -7.06 -13.20
N VAL A 152 -8.55 -7.58 -14.36
CA VAL A 152 -7.45 -8.56 -14.49
C VAL A 152 -6.11 -7.92 -14.14
N LYS A 153 -5.90 -6.68 -14.55
CA LYS A 153 -4.70 -5.90 -14.20
C LYS A 153 -4.57 -5.72 -12.68
N TYR A 154 -5.68 -5.36 -12.00
CA TYR A 154 -5.68 -5.22 -10.54
C TYR A 154 -5.43 -6.56 -9.83
N ILE A 155 -6.00 -7.67 -10.32
CA ILE A 155 -5.74 -9.01 -9.75
C ILE A 155 -4.25 -9.36 -9.90
N TYR A 156 -3.68 -9.15 -11.09
CA TYR A 156 -2.24 -9.35 -11.33
C TYR A 156 -1.38 -8.51 -10.38
N LEU A 157 -1.69 -7.22 -10.24
CA LEU A 157 -0.97 -6.29 -9.37
C LEU A 157 -1.02 -6.73 -7.90
N VAL A 158 -2.21 -7.13 -7.40
CA VAL A 158 -2.37 -7.58 -6.02
C VAL A 158 -1.60 -8.88 -5.79
N LEU A 159 -1.68 -9.84 -6.69
CA LEU A 159 -0.97 -11.11 -6.56
C LEU A 159 0.55 -10.93 -6.60
N THR A 160 1.06 -10.14 -7.53
CA THR A 160 2.51 -9.87 -7.62
C THR A 160 3.01 -9.11 -6.39
N ALA A 161 2.26 -8.12 -5.91
CA ALA A 161 2.57 -7.40 -4.69
C ALA A 161 2.58 -8.33 -3.46
N LEU A 162 1.58 -9.22 -3.32
CA LEU A 162 1.52 -10.19 -2.23
C LEU A 162 2.75 -11.11 -2.23
N VAL A 163 3.11 -11.66 -3.38
CA VAL A 163 4.23 -12.58 -3.49
C VAL A 163 5.55 -11.87 -3.21
N ILE A 164 5.80 -10.73 -3.84
CA ILE A 164 7.07 -10.02 -3.70
C ILE A 164 7.22 -9.44 -2.29
N PHE A 165 6.25 -8.64 -1.84
CA PHE A 165 6.34 -8.00 -0.53
C PHE A 165 6.09 -8.95 0.64
N GLY A 166 5.50 -10.14 0.40
CA GLY A 166 5.43 -11.20 1.39
C GLY A 166 6.81 -11.60 1.93
N GLY A 167 7.85 -11.53 1.10
CA GLY A 167 9.23 -11.76 1.52
C GLY A 167 9.75 -10.76 2.55
N LEU A 168 9.14 -9.59 2.69
CA LEU A 168 9.53 -8.60 3.71
C LEU A 168 9.05 -8.98 5.11
N TYR A 169 7.96 -9.74 5.20
CA TYR A 169 7.37 -10.14 6.49
C TYR A 169 8.15 -11.29 7.16
N PHE A 170 8.63 -12.24 6.37
CA PHE A 170 9.26 -13.45 6.90
C PHE A 170 10.78 -13.28 6.99
N ASP A 171 11.35 -13.45 8.17
CA ASP A 171 12.82 -13.41 8.37
C ASP A 171 13.51 -14.66 7.85
N SER A 172 12.78 -15.76 7.59
CA SER A 172 13.33 -17.01 7.06
C SER A 172 12.64 -17.46 5.78
N PHE A 173 13.44 -18.00 4.86
CA PHE A 173 12.93 -18.59 3.62
C PHE A 173 11.96 -19.76 3.88
N TYR A 174 12.19 -20.51 4.96
CA TYR A 174 11.30 -21.60 5.36
C TYR A 174 9.91 -21.09 5.75
N GLY A 175 9.81 -20.03 6.52
CA GLY A 175 8.56 -19.39 6.90
C GLY A 175 7.80 -18.87 5.68
N TYR A 176 8.50 -18.20 4.77
CA TYR A 176 7.94 -17.70 3.51
C TYR A 176 7.39 -18.83 2.63
N LYS A 177 8.17 -19.91 2.44
CA LYS A 177 7.75 -21.10 1.70
C LYS A 177 6.50 -21.74 2.31
N LYS A 178 6.48 -21.91 3.64
CA LYS A 178 5.33 -22.48 4.36
C LYS A 178 4.07 -21.65 4.15
N TRP A 179 4.19 -20.33 4.19
CA TRP A 179 3.10 -19.41 3.93
C TRP A 179 2.59 -19.52 2.48
N LEU A 180 3.48 -19.59 1.47
CA LEU A 180 3.09 -19.77 0.06
C LEU A 180 2.29 -21.06 -0.15
N PHE A 181 2.69 -22.18 0.47
CA PHE A 181 1.91 -23.42 0.42
C PHE A 181 0.55 -23.29 1.11
N ALA A 182 0.51 -22.57 2.24
CA ALA A 182 -0.77 -22.33 2.95
C ALA A 182 -1.72 -21.44 2.15
N LEU A 183 -1.23 -20.47 1.36
CA LEU A 183 -2.04 -19.71 0.41
C LEU A 183 -2.72 -20.61 -0.64
N ALA A 184 -2.01 -21.64 -1.10
CA ALA A 184 -2.54 -22.63 -2.04
C ALA A 184 -3.42 -23.70 -1.35
N GLY A 185 -3.63 -23.61 -0.01
CA GLY A 185 -4.42 -24.57 0.74
C GLY A 185 -3.68 -25.89 1.06
N VAL A 186 -2.37 -25.96 0.81
CA VAL A 186 -1.56 -27.15 1.05
C VAL A 186 -1.13 -27.17 2.53
N ASN A 187 -1.27 -28.34 3.18
CA ASN A 187 -0.91 -28.56 4.59
C ASN A 187 -1.69 -27.71 5.60
N VAL A 188 -2.93 -27.35 5.30
CA VAL A 188 -3.81 -26.56 6.16
C VAL A 188 -5.02 -27.39 6.58
N LYS A 189 -5.29 -27.46 7.90
CA LYS A 189 -6.42 -28.23 8.45
C LYS A 189 -7.77 -27.49 8.36
N TYR A 190 -7.75 -26.16 8.46
CA TYR A 190 -8.96 -25.33 8.52
C TYR A 190 -8.87 -24.17 7.53
N THR A 191 -10.01 -23.78 6.98
CA THR A 191 -10.08 -22.65 6.04
C THR A 191 -10.00 -21.30 6.74
N LEU A 192 -10.61 -21.18 7.95
CA LEU A 192 -10.67 -19.93 8.71
C LEU A 192 -10.53 -20.20 10.21
N SER A 193 -9.68 -19.47 10.91
CA SER A 193 -9.55 -19.52 12.37
C SER A 193 -10.53 -18.56 13.06
N VAL A 194 -10.89 -18.89 14.30
CA VAL A 194 -11.77 -18.05 15.14
C VAL A 194 -11.10 -16.71 15.45
N SER A 195 -9.78 -16.70 15.63
CA SER A 195 -9.00 -15.48 15.89
C SER A 195 -9.09 -14.47 14.72
N VAL A 196 -8.92 -14.93 13.48
CA VAL A 196 -9.05 -14.10 12.28
C VAL A 196 -10.47 -13.57 12.12
N LYS A 197 -11.48 -14.45 12.29
CA LYS A 197 -12.89 -14.05 12.24
C LYS A 197 -13.20 -12.96 13.26
N SER A 198 -12.75 -13.13 14.49
CA SER A 198 -12.93 -12.14 15.57
C SER A 198 -12.26 -10.81 15.25
N ALA A 199 -11.00 -10.83 14.78
CA ALA A 199 -10.27 -9.63 14.42
C ALA A 199 -10.95 -8.85 13.27
N VAL A 200 -11.44 -9.53 12.25
CA VAL A 200 -12.16 -8.92 11.13
C VAL A 200 -13.50 -8.33 11.58
N LEU A 201 -14.30 -9.08 12.35
CA LEU A 201 -15.61 -8.62 12.80
C LEU A 201 -15.53 -7.41 13.75
N LYS A 202 -14.55 -7.39 14.65
CA LYS A 202 -14.30 -6.22 15.54
C LYS A 202 -13.99 -4.97 14.75
N ASN A 203 -13.32 -5.08 13.62
CA ASN A 203 -12.81 -3.94 12.86
C ASN A 203 -13.54 -3.72 11.53
N ILE A 204 -14.69 -4.37 11.30
CA ILE A 204 -15.38 -4.37 10.01
C ILE A 204 -15.69 -2.95 9.51
N THR A 205 -16.12 -2.05 10.39
CA THR A 205 -16.43 -0.66 10.06
C THR A 205 -15.22 0.07 9.52
N LEU A 206 -14.06 -0.09 10.17
CA LEU A 206 -12.81 0.56 9.76
C LEU A 206 -12.24 -0.05 8.48
N ILE A 207 -12.42 -1.34 8.27
CA ILE A 207 -12.06 -2.03 7.02
C ILE A 207 -12.88 -1.46 5.85
N VAL A 208 -14.18 -1.28 6.03
CA VAL A 208 -15.06 -0.70 5.01
C VAL A 208 -14.63 0.74 4.70
N ILE A 209 -14.37 1.56 5.71
CA ILE A 209 -13.88 2.93 5.53
C ILE A 209 -12.55 2.93 4.76
N SER A 210 -11.62 2.06 5.12
CA SER A 210 -10.33 1.95 4.45
C SER A 210 -10.46 1.58 2.97
N PHE A 211 -11.39 0.68 2.64
CA PHE A 211 -11.69 0.32 1.27
C PHE A 211 -12.13 1.54 0.44
N PHE A 212 -13.02 2.38 0.98
CA PHE A 212 -13.46 3.61 0.31
C PHE A 212 -12.34 4.63 0.13
N ILE A 213 -11.36 4.67 1.04
CA ILE A 213 -10.20 5.59 0.94
C ILE A 213 -9.23 5.13 -0.15
N VAL A 214 -8.98 3.82 -0.26
CA VAL A 214 -7.98 3.26 -1.19
C VAL A 214 -8.55 3.05 -2.58
N CYS A 215 -9.82 2.68 -2.71
CA CYS A 215 -10.45 2.30 -3.98
C CYS A 215 -10.61 3.52 -4.91
N PRO A 216 -9.89 3.61 -6.06
CA PRO A 216 -9.93 4.78 -6.93
C PRO A 216 -11.30 5.12 -7.48
N PRO A 217 -12.15 4.14 -7.90
CA PRO A 217 -13.50 4.43 -8.36
C PRO A 217 -14.41 4.98 -7.25
N ALA A 218 -14.27 4.48 -6.01
CA ALA A 218 -15.03 4.97 -4.86
C ALA A 218 -14.62 6.40 -4.51
N LYS A 219 -13.32 6.70 -4.48
CA LYS A 219 -12.78 8.05 -4.29
C LYS A 219 -13.29 9.02 -5.35
N ARG A 220 -13.27 8.62 -6.63
CA ARG A 220 -13.79 9.43 -7.75
C ARG A 220 -15.29 9.68 -7.65
N ALA A 221 -16.08 8.66 -7.27
CA ALA A 221 -17.51 8.80 -7.06
C ALA A 221 -17.82 9.77 -5.92
N PHE A 222 -17.13 9.62 -4.78
CA PHE A 222 -17.27 10.51 -3.63
C PHE A 222 -16.91 11.96 -3.99
N CYS A 223 -15.77 12.19 -4.65
CA CYS A 223 -15.38 13.52 -5.12
C CYS A 223 -16.38 14.13 -6.09
N LYS A 224 -16.98 13.35 -7.00
CA LYS A 224 -18.03 13.82 -7.91
C LYS A 224 -19.29 14.24 -7.18
N ILE A 225 -19.75 13.44 -6.19
CA ILE A 225 -20.92 13.77 -5.36
C ILE A 225 -20.66 15.05 -4.57
N PHE A 226 -19.50 15.16 -3.95
CA PHE A 226 -19.10 16.33 -3.18
C PHE A 226 -19.03 17.60 -4.03
N LYS A 227 -18.45 17.49 -5.23
CA LYS A 227 -18.37 18.59 -6.21
C LYS A 227 -19.76 19.04 -6.69
N LYS A 228 -20.65 18.06 -6.95
CA LYS A 228 -22.04 18.35 -7.36
C LYS A 228 -22.86 19.03 -6.24
N LEU A 229 -22.63 18.63 -4.99
CA LEU A 229 -23.26 19.26 -3.83
C LEU A 229 -22.75 20.68 -3.59
N SER A 230 -21.44 20.92 -3.72
CA SER A 230 -20.84 22.24 -3.54
C SER A 230 -21.21 23.25 -4.63
N GLN A 231 -21.54 22.79 -5.83
CA GLN A 231 -21.89 23.65 -6.97
C GLN A 231 -23.36 24.11 -6.98
N LYS A 232 -24.23 23.54 -6.13
CA LYS A 232 -25.68 23.84 -6.13
C LYS A 232 -26.04 25.27 -5.68
N SER A 233 -25.31 25.86 -4.76
CA SER A 233 -25.46 27.26 -4.32
C SER A 233 -24.28 27.66 -3.42
N GLN A 234 -24.08 28.98 -3.25
CA GLN A 234 -23.04 29.52 -2.37
C GLN A 234 -23.25 29.08 -0.90
N ALA A 235 -24.51 28.98 -0.46
CA ALA A 235 -24.88 28.47 0.86
C ALA A 235 -24.61 26.95 1.00
N ALA A 236 -24.72 26.16 -0.08
CA ALA A 236 -24.36 24.75 -0.11
C ALA A 236 -22.84 24.56 -0.02
N TYR A 237 -22.07 25.40 -0.71
CA TYR A 237 -20.62 25.40 -0.59
C TYR A 237 -20.16 25.69 0.85
N GLY A 238 -20.70 26.71 1.49
CA GLY A 238 -20.41 27.04 2.90
C GLY A 238 -20.70 25.88 3.85
N ARG A 239 -21.87 25.23 3.72
CA ARG A 239 -22.22 24.05 4.53
C ARG A 239 -21.27 22.89 4.32
N VAL A 240 -20.90 22.61 3.07
CA VAL A 240 -19.93 21.55 2.74
C VAL A 240 -18.56 21.83 3.35
N MET A 241 -18.09 23.08 3.29
CA MET A 241 -16.81 23.49 3.92
C MET A 241 -16.84 23.34 5.44
N ILE A 242 -17.91 23.81 6.08
CA ILE A 242 -18.08 23.67 7.55
C ILE A 242 -18.11 22.19 7.95
N THR A 243 -18.89 21.36 7.24
CA THR A 243 -18.96 19.92 7.51
C THR A 243 -17.59 19.26 7.34
N LYS A 244 -16.84 19.60 6.29
CA LYS A 244 -15.47 19.11 6.08
C LYS A 244 -14.56 19.50 7.24
N THR A 245 -14.59 20.76 7.68
CA THR A 245 -13.77 21.25 8.79
C THR A 245 -14.13 20.53 10.10
N ILE A 246 -15.41 20.40 10.42
CA ILE A 246 -15.88 19.68 11.62
C ILE A 246 -15.41 18.23 11.59
N MET A 247 -15.58 17.53 10.46
CA MET A 247 -15.12 16.14 10.30
C MET A 247 -13.61 16.02 10.46
N THR A 248 -12.84 16.97 9.91
CA THR A 248 -11.38 16.98 10.07
C THR A 248 -10.97 17.14 11.52
N VAL A 249 -11.61 18.08 12.27
CA VAL A 249 -11.34 18.31 13.70
C VAL A 249 -11.73 17.06 14.53
N LEU A 250 -12.87 16.44 14.24
CA LEU A 250 -13.31 15.22 14.93
C LEU A 250 -12.35 14.07 14.70
N VAL A 251 -11.93 13.84 13.45
CA VAL A 251 -10.95 12.80 13.12
C VAL A 251 -9.61 13.06 13.81
N PHE A 252 -9.18 14.32 13.86
CA PHE A 252 -7.97 14.71 14.58
C PHE A 252 -8.08 14.43 16.08
N ALA A 253 -9.18 14.85 16.72
CA ALA A 253 -9.44 14.62 18.14
C ALA A 253 -9.46 13.13 18.48
N VAL A 254 -10.17 12.31 17.69
CA VAL A 254 -10.19 10.85 17.86
C VAL A 254 -8.78 10.26 17.69
N SER A 255 -8.00 10.72 16.73
CA SER A 255 -6.63 10.26 16.53
C SER A 255 -5.73 10.58 17.70
N VAL A 256 -5.84 11.76 18.29
CA VAL A 256 -5.08 12.15 19.50
C VAL A 256 -5.49 11.30 20.72
N ILE A 257 -6.80 11.09 20.92
CA ILE A 257 -7.31 10.28 22.03
C ILE A 257 -6.82 8.82 21.92
N THR A 258 -6.87 8.24 20.73
CA THR A 258 -6.43 6.85 20.52
C THR A 258 -4.92 6.70 20.71
N LEU A 259 -4.11 7.65 20.22
CA LEU A 259 -2.67 7.67 20.48
C LEU A 259 -2.38 7.82 21.97
N ALA A 260 -3.06 8.73 22.67
CA ALA A 260 -2.89 8.90 24.10
C ALA A 260 -3.28 7.65 24.90
N ALA A 261 -4.34 6.95 24.49
CA ALA A 261 -4.75 5.69 25.13
C ALA A 261 -3.74 4.56 24.90
N GLU A 262 -3.09 4.50 23.74
CA GLU A 262 -2.07 3.51 23.40
C GLU A 262 -0.75 3.73 24.18
N TYR A 263 -0.42 4.99 24.50
CA TYR A 263 0.73 5.33 25.34
C TYR A 263 0.45 5.20 26.85
N ALA A 264 -0.81 5.15 27.28
CA ALA A 264 -1.21 5.03 28.67
C ALA A 264 -1.43 3.57 29.11
N ALA A 265 -1.47 2.62 28.19
CA ALA A 265 -1.64 1.19 28.43
C ALA A 265 -0.29 0.47 28.42
#